data_a88e17e0f7d1d97ed59a65475ed8c175
#
_entry.id   a88e17e0f7d1d97ed59a65475ed8c175
#
_cell.length_a   1.000
_cell.length_b   1.000
_cell.length_c   1.000
_cell.angle_alpha   90.00
_cell.angle_beta   90.00
_cell.angle_gamma   90.00
#
_symmetry.space_group_name_H-M   'P 1'
#
loop_
_entity.id
_entity.type
_entity.pdbx_description
1 polymer ?
#
loop_
_entity_poly.entity_id
_entity_poly.type
_entity_poly.pdbx_seq_one_letter_code
_entity_poly.pdbx_strand_id
1 'polypeptide(L)'
;EVVEYAKKINILVIPEIEMPGHTSEVFSAYPELSCNKKYIPVSPGSYWPNEDIFCAGNDDVFSFLKNVLEEVCLLFPGPYIHIGGDEAEKLNWKKCDKCQTRIVEEGLKNEHELQSWFIKEIEKFILSKKKKLIGWDEILEGGLAKSATVMSWRGFHDGVKSAKAGHDVIMCPVSHCYFDYYQSDPESAPAAAFGGMTTLKTVYSFNPIPKELDSTSSKFVLGGQGNLWTEYVQTPEIAQYRVL
;
A
#
# COMPACT_ATOMS: atom_id res chain seq x y z
N GLU A 1 -21.20 -5.47 -7.79
CA GLU A 1 -21.51 -6.85 -7.35
C GLU A 1 -20.77 -7.16 -6.04
N VAL A 2 -19.42 -7.11 -5.98
CA VAL A 2 -18.62 -7.39 -4.75
C VAL A 2 -19.06 -6.51 -3.58
N VAL A 3 -19.17 -5.21 -3.77
CA VAL A 3 -19.61 -4.25 -2.74
C VAL A 3 -21.01 -4.57 -2.24
N GLU A 4 -21.94 -4.92 -3.13
CA GLU A 4 -23.31 -5.28 -2.75
C GLU A 4 -23.39 -6.60 -1.98
N TYR A 5 -22.52 -7.57 -2.33
CA TYR A 5 -22.42 -8.81 -1.56
C TYR A 5 -21.84 -8.54 -0.16
N ALA A 6 -20.73 -7.84 -0.07
CA ALA A 6 -20.07 -7.48 1.18
C ALA A 6 -21.01 -6.71 2.13
N LYS A 7 -21.80 -5.77 1.60
CA LYS A 7 -22.81 -5.04 2.36
C LYS A 7 -23.84 -5.94 3.04
N LYS A 8 -24.28 -7.02 2.36
CA LYS A 8 -25.26 -7.97 2.94
C LYS A 8 -24.74 -8.70 4.16
N ILE A 9 -23.43 -8.86 4.26
CA ILE A 9 -22.76 -9.53 5.38
C ILE A 9 -21.99 -8.55 6.28
N ASN A 10 -22.29 -7.26 6.18
CA ASN A 10 -21.70 -6.18 6.98
C ASN A 10 -20.16 -6.08 6.86
N ILE A 11 -19.61 -6.35 5.69
CA ILE A 11 -18.19 -6.18 5.37
C ILE A 11 -18.01 -4.91 4.53
N LEU A 12 -17.03 -4.09 4.93
CA LEU A 12 -16.58 -2.93 4.18
C LEU A 12 -15.49 -3.36 3.18
N VAL A 13 -15.71 -3.05 1.90
CA VAL A 13 -14.67 -3.24 0.88
C VAL A 13 -13.86 -1.95 0.76
N ILE A 14 -12.56 -2.05 0.96
CA ILE A 14 -11.60 -0.95 0.79
C ILE A 14 -10.80 -1.25 -0.47
N PRO A 15 -10.91 -0.43 -1.53
CA PRO A 15 -10.10 -0.62 -2.73
C PRO A 15 -8.67 -0.15 -2.48
N GLU A 16 -7.70 -0.87 -3.04
CA GLU A 16 -6.29 -0.49 -3.08
C GLU A 16 -5.89 -0.17 -4.52
N ILE A 17 -5.37 1.03 -4.74
CA ILE A 17 -4.89 1.54 -6.02
C ILE A 17 -3.47 2.02 -5.83
N GLU A 18 -2.52 1.25 -6.33
CA GLU A 18 -1.11 1.46 -6.10
C GLU A 18 -0.58 2.76 -6.70
N MET A 19 0.17 3.51 -5.88
CA MET A 19 0.92 4.70 -6.28
C MET A 19 1.92 5.14 -5.20
N PRO A 20 3.12 5.66 -5.53
CA PRO A 20 3.63 5.85 -6.89
C PRO A 20 4.30 4.61 -7.48
N GLY A 21 4.59 3.59 -6.67
CA GLY A 21 5.19 2.30 -7.02
C GLY A 21 4.15 1.27 -7.47
N HIS A 22 4.62 0.07 -7.80
CA HIS A 22 3.81 -1.07 -8.25
C HIS A 22 2.85 -0.77 -9.41
N THR A 23 3.32 0.06 -10.37
CA THR A 23 2.49 0.64 -11.43
C THR A 23 3.10 0.47 -12.83
N SER A 24 4.07 -0.40 -12.98
CA SER A 24 4.81 -0.58 -14.24
C SER A 24 3.91 -1.00 -15.41
N GLU A 25 2.84 -1.75 -15.14
CA GLU A 25 1.85 -2.16 -16.15
C GLU A 25 1.09 -0.99 -16.76
N VAL A 26 0.94 0.12 -16.04
CA VAL A 26 0.32 1.35 -16.55
C VAL A 26 1.14 1.91 -17.72
N PHE A 27 2.46 1.77 -17.67
CA PHE A 27 3.37 2.35 -18.67
C PHE A 27 3.41 1.55 -19.98
N SER A 28 2.75 0.40 -20.03
CA SER A 28 2.47 -0.27 -21.29
C SER A 28 1.39 0.44 -22.12
N ALA A 29 0.49 1.18 -21.47
CA ALA A 29 -0.57 1.95 -22.13
C ALA A 29 -0.29 3.47 -22.11
N TYR A 30 0.35 3.96 -21.04
CA TYR A 30 0.60 5.39 -20.78
C TYR A 30 2.08 5.63 -20.42
N PRO A 31 3.03 5.37 -21.32
CA PRO A 31 4.47 5.51 -21.05
C PRO A 31 4.88 6.92 -20.62
N GLU A 32 4.15 7.95 -21.06
CA GLU A 32 4.37 9.35 -20.72
C GLU A 32 4.20 9.69 -19.24
N LEU A 33 3.56 8.81 -18.47
CA LEU A 33 3.37 8.98 -17.02
C LEU A 33 4.59 8.53 -16.21
N SER A 34 5.54 7.80 -16.81
CA SER A 34 6.82 7.46 -16.20
C SER A 34 7.87 8.55 -16.41
N CYS A 35 8.93 8.54 -15.58
CA CYS A 35 10.08 9.45 -15.80
C CYS A 35 10.79 9.20 -17.12
N ASN A 36 10.89 7.93 -17.52
CA ASN A 36 11.62 7.50 -18.72
C ASN A 36 10.80 7.67 -20.00
N LYS A 37 9.48 7.78 -19.90
CA LYS A 37 8.53 7.91 -21.03
C LYS A 37 8.69 6.81 -22.08
N LYS A 38 9.12 5.63 -21.66
CA LYS A 38 9.32 4.48 -22.54
C LYS A 38 8.21 3.47 -22.32
N TYR A 39 7.81 2.82 -23.39
CA TYR A 39 6.95 1.65 -23.31
C TYR A 39 7.60 0.57 -22.45
N ILE A 40 6.89 0.10 -21.47
CA ILE A 40 7.29 -0.98 -20.57
C ILE A 40 6.27 -2.10 -20.77
N PRO A 41 6.69 -3.27 -21.27
CA PRO A 41 5.76 -4.39 -21.44
C PRO A 41 5.26 -4.86 -20.08
N VAL A 42 4.03 -5.34 -20.03
CA VAL A 42 3.51 -6.02 -18.82
C VAL A 42 4.40 -7.21 -18.52
N SER A 43 4.95 -7.25 -17.33
CA SER A 43 5.84 -8.33 -16.91
C SER A 43 5.07 -9.65 -16.80
N PRO A 44 5.55 -10.76 -17.37
CA PRO A 44 4.91 -12.05 -17.25
C PRO A 44 5.07 -12.69 -15.86
N GLY A 45 5.80 -12.06 -14.96
CA GLY A 45 6.06 -12.49 -13.59
C GLY A 45 7.38 -11.93 -13.08
N SER A 46 7.30 -10.91 -12.27
CA SER A 46 8.41 -10.38 -11.48
C SER A 46 7.88 -10.07 -10.11
N TYR A 47 8.63 -10.45 -9.09
CA TYR A 47 8.24 -10.24 -7.68
C TYR A 47 8.99 -9.08 -7.04
N TRP A 48 9.94 -8.49 -7.78
CA TRP A 48 10.72 -7.38 -7.28
C TRP A 48 10.08 -6.05 -7.66
N PRO A 49 10.15 -5.04 -6.78
CA PRO A 49 9.71 -3.69 -7.10
C PRO A 49 10.36 -3.20 -8.40
N ASN A 50 9.57 -2.65 -9.29
CA ASN A 50 10.07 -2.09 -10.53
C ASN A 50 10.60 -0.66 -10.27
N GLU A 51 11.73 -0.30 -10.89
CA GLU A 51 12.28 1.06 -10.81
C GLU A 51 11.40 2.11 -11.51
N ASP A 52 10.55 1.67 -12.44
CA ASP A 52 9.63 2.55 -13.15
C ASP A 52 8.35 2.73 -12.33
N ILE A 53 8.22 3.93 -11.80
CA ILE A 53 7.11 4.39 -10.98
C ILE A 53 6.54 5.68 -11.58
N PHE A 54 5.39 6.14 -11.14
CA PHE A 54 4.82 7.41 -11.60
C PHE A 54 5.79 8.57 -11.41
N CYS A 55 5.90 9.43 -12.42
CA CYS A 55 6.75 10.62 -12.38
C CYS A 55 6.13 11.70 -11.49
N ALA A 56 6.68 11.89 -10.28
CA ALA A 56 6.16 12.88 -9.33
C ALA A 56 6.33 14.35 -9.78
N GLY A 57 7.19 14.60 -10.76
CA GLY A 57 7.35 15.93 -11.36
C GLY A 57 6.40 16.20 -12.55
N ASN A 58 5.54 15.25 -12.92
CA ASN A 58 4.64 15.38 -14.06
C ASN A 58 3.19 15.59 -13.61
N ASP A 59 2.60 16.75 -13.89
CA ASP A 59 1.22 17.09 -13.49
C ASP A 59 0.16 16.22 -14.17
N ASP A 60 0.46 15.66 -15.36
CA ASP A 60 -0.43 14.72 -16.05
C ASP A 60 -0.66 13.45 -15.22
N VAL A 61 0.33 13.04 -14.42
CA VAL A 61 0.19 11.90 -13.48
C VAL A 61 -0.92 12.18 -12.47
N PHE A 62 -0.93 13.37 -11.87
CA PHE A 62 -1.96 13.71 -10.89
C PHE A 62 -3.33 13.85 -11.53
N SER A 63 -3.40 14.36 -12.76
CA SER A 63 -4.64 14.43 -13.52
C SER A 63 -5.18 13.04 -13.82
N PHE A 64 -4.33 12.12 -14.27
CA PHE A 64 -4.67 10.72 -14.51
C PHE A 64 -5.15 10.02 -13.24
N LEU A 65 -4.37 10.10 -12.15
CA LEU A 65 -4.71 9.45 -10.88
C LEU A 65 -6.00 10.00 -10.26
N LYS A 66 -6.25 11.30 -10.36
CA LYS A 66 -7.49 11.90 -9.90
C LYS A 66 -8.70 11.38 -10.68
N ASN A 67 -8.58 11.17 -11.98
CA ASN A 67 -9.64 10.57 -12.80
C ASN A 67 -9.91 9.12 -12.38
N VAL A 68 -8.86 8.31 -12.19
CA VAL A 68 -8.99 6.93 -11.69
C VAL A 68 -9.65 6.92 -10.32
N LEU A 69 -9.16 7.73 -9.39
CA LEU A 69 -9.70 7.79 -8.03
C LEU A 69 -11.14 8.34 -7.98
N GLU A 70 -11.54 9.23 -8.91
CA GLU A 70 -12.93 9.68 -9.05
C GLU A 70 -13.85 8.48 -9.30
N GLU A 71 -13.51 7.64 -10.27
CA GLU A 71 -14.29 6.45 -10.62
C GLU A 71 -14.29 5.42 -9.47
N VAL A 72 -13.13 5.18 -8.85
CA VAL A 72 -13.00 4.30 -7.69
C VAL A 72 -13.88 4.78 -6.53
N CYS A 73 -13.90 6.08 -6.25
CA CYS A 73 -14.74 6.65 -5.20
C CYS A 73 -16.23 6.48 -5.43
N LEU A 74 -16.68 6.45 -6.70
CA LEU A 74 -18.07 6.17 -7.05
C LEU A 74 -18.42 4.68 -6.89
N LEU A 75 -17.50 3.79 -7.24
CA LEU A 75 -17.71 2.34 -7.18
C LEU A 75 -17.65 1.79 -5.74
N PHE A 76 -16.82 2.40 -4.88
CA PHE A 76 -16.59 1.96 -3.50
C PHE A 76 -17.07 3.03 -2.51
N PRO A 77 -18.31 2.88 -1.96
CA PRO A 77 -18.92 3.91 -1.11
C PRO A 77 -18.31 4.03 0.28
N GLY A 78 -17.44 3.10 0.68
CA GLY A 78 -16.75 3.10 1.98
C GLY A 78 -15.92 4.37 2.22
N PRO A 79 -15.58 4.67 3.48
CA PRO A 79 -14.89 5.91 3.85
C PRO A 79 -13.39 5.90 3.58
N TYR A 80 -12.82 4.79 3.09
CA TYR A 80 -11.38 4.64 2.91
C TYR A 80 -11.02 4.32 1.46
N ILE A 81 -9.87 4.84 1.04
CA ILE A 81 -9.15 4.44 -0.18
C ILE A 81 -7.72 4.12 0.23
N HIS A 82 -7.25 2.93 -0.09
CA HIS A 82 -5.85 2.54 0.07
C HIS A 82 -5.08 2.90 -1.19
N ILE A 83 -3.90 3.49 -1.04
CA ILE A 83 -3.09 3.97 -2.16
C ILE A 83 -1.77 3.23 -2.32
N GLY A 84 -1.56 2.15 -1.57
CA GLY A 84 -0.26 1.49 -1.51
C GLY A 84 0.79 2.37 -0.85
N GLY A 85 1.72 2.87 -1.62
CA GLY A 85 2.78 3.78 -1.17
C GLY A 85 4.08 3.07 -0.81
N ASP A 86 4.08 1.75 -0.86
CA ASP A 86 5.19 0.87 -0.55
C ASP A 86 6.18 0.74 -1.70
N GLU A 87 7.37 0.33 -1.35
CA GLU A 87 8.47 -0.09 -2.24
C GLU A 87 8.72 0.82 -3.46
N ALA A 88 8.42 2.11 -3.32
CA ALA A 88 8.61 3.09 -4.38
C ALA A 88 10.10 3.37 -4.61
N GLU A 89 10.67 2.77 -5.66
CA GLU A 89 12.06 2.95 -6.05
C GLU A 89 12.33 4.34 -6.61
N LYS A 90 13.25 5.08 -6.00
CA LYS A 90 13.48 6.50 -6.28
C LYS A 90 14.60 6.76 -7.29
N LEU A 91 15.17 5.71 -7.90
CA LEU A 91 16.32 5.84 -8.81
C LEU A 91 16.02 6.70 -10.04
N ASN A 92 14.82 6.52 -10.61
CA ASN A 92 14.41 7.31 -11.77
C ASN A 92 14.05 8.75 -11.39
N TRP A 93 13.50 8.98 -10.19
CA TRP A 93 13.25 10.35 -9.72
C TRP A 93 14.53 11.17 -9.55
N LYS A 94 15.62 10.53 -9.07
CA LYS A 94 16.94 11.17 -8.90
C LYS A 94 17.54 11.68 -10.22
N LYS A 95 17.18 11.02 -11.33
CA LYS A 95 17.70 11.33 -12.67
C LYS A 95 16.73 12.15 -13.53
N CYS A 96 15.49 12.35 -13.06
CA CYS A 96 14.43 13.00 -13.82
C CYS A 96 14.41 14.52 -13.55
N ASP A 97 14.68 15.32 -14.57
CA ASP A 97 14.69 16.80 -14.45
C ASP A 97 13.36 17.34 -13.88
N LYS A 98 12.23 16.79 -14.29
CA LYS A 98 10.92 17.21 -13.77
C LYS A 98 10.78 16.93 -12.27
N CYS A 99 11.23 15.77 -11.78
CA CYS A 99 11.19 15.43 -10.36
C CYS A 99 12.15 16.31 -9.55
N GLN A 100 13.34 16.57 -10.06
CA GLN A 100 14.31 17.47 -9.41
C GLN A 100 13.81 18.91 -9.40
N THR A 101 13.20 19.39 -10.48
CA THR A 101 12.55 20.71 -10.53
C THR A 101 11.45 20.79 -9.46
N ARG A 102 10.61 19.79 -9.34
CA ARG A 102 9.54 19.73 -8.32
C ARG A 102 10.10 19.79 -6.90
N ILE A 103 11.20 19.08 -6.63
CA ILE A 103 11.88 19.13 -5.32
C ILE A 103 12.29 20.58 -4.99
N VAL A 104 12.85 21.30 -5.96
CA VAL A 104 13.27 22.69 -5.77
C VAL A 104 12.08 23.64 -5.59
N GLU A 105 11.06 23.53 -6.44
CA GLU A 105 9.88 24.38 -6.42
C GLU A 105 9.07 24.25 -5.13
N GLU A 106 8.96 23.00 -4.61
CA GLU A 106 8.23 22.73 -3.36
C GLU A 106 9.09 22.85 -2.10
N GLY A 107 10.38 23.22 -2.25
CA GLY A 107 11.31 23.38 -1.13
C GLY A 107 11.61 22.07 -0.39
N LEU A 108 11.58 20.94 -1.09
CA LEU A 108 11.83 19.61 -0.54
C LEU A 108 13.33 19.32 -0.50
N LYS A 109 13.76 18.41 0.39
CA LYS A 109 15.17 18.09 0.56
C LYS A 109 15.66 16.94 -0.32
N ASN A 110 14.77 16.00 -0.65
CA ASN A 110 15.12 14.77 -1.36
C ASN A 110 13.88 14.06 -1.88
N GLU A 111 14.08 12.89 -2.51
CA GLU A 111 13.04 12.05 -3.11
C GLU A 111 12.11 11.41 -2.07
N HIS A 112 12.52 11.24 -0.81
CA HIS A 112 11.61 10.78 0.25
C HIS A 112 10.59 11.87 0.61
N GLU A 113 11.03 13.14 0.68
CA GLU A 113 10.12 14.26 0.86
C GLU A 113 9.25 14.48 -0.41
N LEU A 114 9.76 14.15 -1.61
CA LEU A 114 8.98 14.16 -2.84
C LEU A 114 7.87 13.11 -2.81
N GLN A 115 8.13 11.90 -2.30
CA GLN A 115 7.09 10.89 -2.09
C GLN A 115 6.03 11.38 -1.09
N SER A 116 6.47 11.96 0.02
CA SER A 116 5.55 12.56 1.00
C SER A 116 4.68 13.66 0.38
N TRP A 117 5.26 14.53 -0.44
CA TRP A 117 4.54 15.55 -1.18
C TRP A 117 3.51 14.95 -2.14
N PHE A 118 3.92 13.94 -2.93
CA PHE A 118 3.03 13.20 -3.85
C PHE A 118 1.81 12.64 -3.10
N ILE A 119 2.04 11.95 -2.00
CA ILE A 119 0.98 11.35 -1.17
C ILE A 119 0.05 12.44 -0.61
N LYS A 120 0.59 13.57 -0.16
CA LYS A 120 -0.22 14.69 0.34
C LYS A 120 -1.09 15.32 -0.75
N GLU A 121 -0.62 15.40 -2.00
CA GLU A 121 -1.44 15.87 -3.12
C GLU A 121 -2.59 14.91 -3.43
N ILE A 122 -2.35 13.60 -3.35
CA ILE A 122 -3.40 12.58 -3.48
C ILE A 122 -4.35 12.63 -2.28
N GLU A 123 -3.85 12.78 -1.04
CA GLU A 123 -4.69 12.92 0.15
C GLU A 123 -5.66 14.09 0.03
N LYS A 124 -5.20 15.25 -0.44
CA LYS A 124 -6.09 16.43 -0.66
C LYS A 124 -7.28 16.09 -1.57
N PHE A 125 -7.02 15.30 -2.63
CA PHE A 125 -8.09 14.87 -3.52
C PHE A 125 -9.03 13.87 -2.83
N ILE A 126 -8.52 12.85 -2.16
CA ILE A 126 -9.32 11.86 -1.42
C ILE A 126 -10.20 12.53 -0.35
N LEU A 127 -9.64 13.47 0.39
CA LEU A 127 -10.39 14.27 1.37
C LEU A 127 -11.52 15.10 0.73
N SER A 128 -11.29 15.65 -0.47
CA SER A 128 -12.33 16.37 -1.22
C SER A 128 -13.54 15.48 -1.56
N LYS A 129 -13.32 14.16 -1.62
CA LYS A 129 -14.36 13.13 -1.79
C LYS A 129 -14.94 12.64 -0.46
N LYS A 130 -14.60 13.29 0.67
CA LYS A 130 -15.00 12.91 2.03
C LYS A 130 -14.56 11.50 2.44
N LYS A 131 -13.41 11.06 1.93
CA LYS A 131 -12.79 9.79 2.25
C LYS A 131 -11.44 10.02 2.93
N LYS A 132 -10.92 8.97 3.58
CA LYS A 132 -9.60 8.95 4.23
C LYS A 132 -8.64 8.09 3.42
N LEU A 133 -7.40 8.53 3.35
CA LEU A 133 -6.31 7.78 2.76
C LEU A 133 -5.80 6.71 3.73
N ILE A 134 -5.56 5.51 3.23
CA ILE A 134 -4.75 4.46 3.87
C ILE A 134 -3.51 4.25 2.99
N GLY A 135 -2.38 3.93 3.58
CA GLY A 135 -1.19 3.47 2.87
C GLY A 135 -0.30 2.62 3.75
N TRP A 136 0.59 1.86 3.10
CA TRP A 136 1.62 1.07 3.78
C TRP A 136 2.58 1.96 4.56
N ASP A 137 3.32 1.42 5.51
CA ASP A 137 4.09 2.24 6.46
C ASP A 137 5.24 3.05 5.83
N GLU A 138 5.59 2.85 4.56
CA GLU A 138 6.49 3.73 3.81
C GLU A 138 5.96 5.14 3.60
N ILE A 139 4.65 5.36 3.72
CA ILE A 139 4.08 6.72 3.66
C ILE A 139 4.56 7.64 4.80
N LEU A 140 5.20 7.06 5.84
CA LEU A 140 5.87 7.81 6.90
C LEU A 140 7.16 8.50 6.43
N GLU A 141 7.77 8.00 5.37
CA GLU A 141 9.03 8.51 4.87
C GLU A 141 8.86 9.92 4.30
N GLY A 142 9.73 10.85 4.71
CA GLY A 142 9.62 12.25 4.29
C GLY A 142 8.49 13.06 4.93
N GLY A 143 7.64 12.44 5.77
CA GLY A 143 6.59 13.09 6.54
C GLY A 143 5.17 12.67 6.17
N LEU A 144 4.48 12.13 7.14
CA LEU A 144 3.12 11.58 7.00
C LEU A 144 2.08 12.66 6.67
N ALA A 145 1.16 12.33 5.79
CA ALA A 145 -0.03 13.12 5.52
C ALA A 145 -0.95 13.16 6.75
N LYS A 146 -1.55 14.33 7.05
CA LYS A 146 -2.15 14.64 8.36
C LYS A 146 -3.27 13.70 8.80
N SER A 147 -4.08 13.21 7.88
CA SER A 147 -5.24 12.36 8.18
C SER A 147 -5.07 10.91 7.73
N ALA A 148 -3.89 10.55 7.22
CA ALA A 148 -3.63 9.22 6.70
C ALA A 148 -3.67 8.16 7.81
N THR A 149 -4.24 7.01 7.48
CA THR A 149 -4.18 5.79 8.26
C THR A 149 -2.99 4.96 7.76
N VAL A 150 -2.21 4.41 8.67
CA VAL A 150 -1.00 3.66 8.35
C VAL A 150 -1.26 2.15 8.49
N MET A 151 -0.93 1.38 7.45
CA MET A 151 -0.85 -0.07 7.54
C MET A 151 0.59 -0.51 7.76
N SER A 152 0.87 -1.04 8.96
CA SER A 152 2.22 -1.40 9.40
C SER A 152 2.52 -2.86 9.06
N TRP A 153 3.25 -3.08 7.95
CA TRP A 153 3.57 -4.41 7.44
C TRP A 153 5.03 -4.83 7.68
N ARG A 154 5.98 -3.90 7.63
CA ARG A 154 7.42 -4.17 7.84
C ARG A 154 7.74 -4.58 9.27
N GLY A 155 6.77 -4.46 10.18
CA GLY A 155 6.86 -4.84 11.59
C GLY A 155 5.93 -4.01 12.45
N PHE A 156 6.21 -3.93 13.75
CA PHE A 156 5.39 -3.16 14.69
C PHE A 156 5.87 -1.72 14.88
N HIS A 157 7.14 -1.44 14.60
CA HIS A 157 7.79 -0.17 14.94
C HIS A 157 7.08 1.05 14.35
N ASP A 158 6.79 1.02 13.05
CA ASP A 158 6.20 2.16 12.35
C ASP A 158 4.73 2.36 12.73
N GLY A 159 4.02 1.27 13.03
CA GLY A 159 2.69 1.34 13.61
C GLY A 159 2.68 1.95 15.01
N VAL A 160 3.61 1.56 15.87
CA VAL A 160 3.78 2.17 17.22
C VAL A 160 4.09 3.66 17.10
N LYS A 161 4.99 4.04 16.20
CA LYS A 161 5.36 5.43 15.94
C LYS A 161 4.16 6.25 15.48
N SER A 162 3.37 5.71 14.55
CA SER A 162 2.17 6.36 14.02
C SER A 162 1.08 6.53 15.06
N ALA A 163 0.78 5.49 15.84
CA ALA A 163 -0.20 5.54 16.91
C ALA A 163 0.17 6.55 18.00
N LYS A 164 1.45 6.62 18.38
CA LYS A 164 1.96 7.64 19.33
C LYS A 164 1.88 9.06 18.76
N ALA A 165 1.92 9.22 17.45
CA ALA A 165 1.73 10.51 16.77
C ALA A 165 0.24 10.86 16.55
N GLY A 166 -0.70 9.98 16.93
CA GLY A 166 -2.15 10.22 16.85
C GLY A 166 -2.77 9.85 15.50
N HIS A 167 -2.12 8.98 14.72
CA HIS A 167 -2.65 8.45 13.47
C HIS A 167 -3.31 7.09 13.68
N ASP A 168 -4.42 6.86 13.01
CA ASP A 168 -5.04 5.53 12.94
C ASP A 168 -4.06 4.53 12.30
N VAL A 169 -4.03 3.30 12.85
CA VAL A 169 -3.09 2.25 12.42
C VAL A 169 -3.82 0.91 12.27
N ILE A 170 -3.49 0.18 11.23
CA ILE A 170 -3.82 -1.22 11.05
C ILE A 170 -2.51 -2.02 11.12
N MET A 171 -2.45 -3.00 12.01
CA MET A 171 -1.27 -3.84 12.19
C MET A 171 -1.35 -5.08 11.31
N CYS A 172 -0.38 -5.25 10.42
CA CYS A 172 -0.29 -6.42 9.53
C CYS A 172 1.17 -6.88 9.34
N PRO A 173 1.93 -7.06 10.45
CA PRO A 173 3.36 -7.34 10.36
C PRO A 173 3.62 -8.63 9.59
N VAL A 174 4.58 -8.57 8.65
CA VAL A 174 4.99 -9.70 7.80
C VAL A 174 5.32 -10.97 8.60
N SER A 175 5.82 -10.80 9.81
CA SER A 175 6.15 -11.90 10.71
C SER A 175 4.96 -12.73 11.23
N HIS A 176 3.72 -12.20 11.13
CA HIS A 176 2.52 -12.83 11.71
C HIS A 176 1.33 -12.87 10.76
N CYS A 177 1.24 -11.95 9.81
CA CYS A 177 0.01 -11.66 9.08
C CYS A 177 0.06 -11.96 7.58
N TYR A 178 1.16 -12.54 7.07
CA TYR A 178 1.31 -12.87 5.65
C TYR A 178 0.95 -14.33 5.40
N PHE A 179 -0.26 -14.56 4.93
CA PHE A 179 -0.83 -15.90 4.70
C PHE A 179 -0.38 -16.52 3.37
N ASP A 180 0.21 -15.73 2.50
CA ASP A 180 0.91 -16.15 1.28
C ASP A 180 2.26 -16.84 1.57
N TYR A 181 2.78 -16.77 2.81
CA TYR A 181 3.98 -17.47 3.25
C TYR A 181 3.69 -18.96 3.51
N TYR A 182 4.75 -19.77 3.63
CA TYR A 182 4.62 -21.16 4.03
C TYR A 182 4.03 -21.28 5.43
N GLN A 183 3.07 -22.21 5.59
CA GLN A 183 2.41 -22.47 6.88
C GLN A 183 2.96 -23.72 7.57
N SER A 184 3.71 -24.54 6.83
CA SER A 184 4.41 -25.73 7.26
C SER A 184 5.73 -25.86 6.51
N ASP A 185 6.47 -26.96 6.75
CA ASP A 185 7.69 -27.26 6.03
C ASP A 185 7.47 -27.17 4.50
N PRO A 186 8.27 -26.37 3.77
CA PRO A 186 8.14 -26.21 2.33
C PRO A 186 8.16 -27.52 1.54
N GLU A 187 8.91 -28.54 2.00
CA GLU A 187 8.99 -29.84 1.34
C GLU A 187 7.67 -30.63 1.44
N SER A 188 6.88 -30.37 2.48
CA SER A 188 5.58 -31.02 2.72
C SER A 188 4.38 -30.11 2.40
N ALA A 189 4.61 -28.87 2.00
CA ALA A 189 3.54 -27.92 1.73
C ALA A 189 2.74 -28.32 0.48
N PRO A 190 1.40 -28.23 0.49
CA PRO A 190 0.56 -28.61 -0.65
C PRO A 190 0.68 -27.67 -1.84
N ALA A 191 1.20 -26.46 -1.65
CA ALA A 191 1.39 -25.46 -2.70
C ALA A 191 2.62 -24.59 -2.43
N ALA A 192 3.27 -24.14 -3.50
CA ALA A 192 4.34 -23.15 -3.41
C ALA A 192 3.86 -21.86 -2.73
N ALA A 193 4.78 -21.16 -2.08
CA ALA A 193 4.53 -19.88 -1.42
C ALA A 193 5.61 -18.87 -1.80
N PHE A 194 5.36 -17.61 -1.50
CA PHE A 194 6.31 -16.52 -1.79
C PHE A 194 7.65 -16.71 -1.06
N GLY A 195 7.63 -17.35 0.09
CA GLY A 195 8.78 -17.56 0.98
C GLY A 195 8.37 -17.31 2.42
N GLY A 196 9.31 -17.19 3.32
CA GLY A 196 9.01 -16.99 4.73
C GLY A 196 8.22 -18.13 5.38
N MET A 197 7.84 -17.95 6.65
CA MET A 197 7.09 -18.94 7.41
C MET A 197 6.10 -18.23 8.33
N THR A 198 4.80 -18.46 8.11
CA THR A 198 3.72 -17.95 8.96
C THR A 198 2.83 -19.12 9.39
N THR A 199 3.20 -19.77 10.49
CA THR A 199 2.45 -20.92 10.99
C THR A 199 1.17 -20.48 11.71
N LEU A 200 0.18 -21.38 11.80
CA LEU A 200 -1.05 -21.15 12.59
C LEU A 200 -0.72 -20.69 14.02
N LYS A 201 0.30 -21.27 14.65
CA LYS A 201 0.76 -20.86 15.99
C LYS A 201 1.25 -19.42 16.01
N THR A 202 1.98 -19.01 14.98
CA THR A 202 2.48 -17.63 14.82
C THR A 202 1.31 -16.66 14.67
N VAL A 203 0.36 -16.96 13.79
CA VAL A 203 -0.85 -16.13 13.59
C VAL A 203 -1.65 -16.03 14.89
N TYR A 204 -1.89 -17.15 15.57
CA TYR A 204 -2.64 -17.19 16.83
C TYR A 204 -1.96 -16.38 17.97
N SER A 205 -0.64 -16.24 17.94
CA SER A 205 0.10 -15.43 18.91
C SER A 205 0.08 -13.93 18.63
N PHE A 206 -0.44 -13.51 17.49
CA PHE A 206 -0.48 -12.12 17.09
C PHE A 206 -1.39 -11.30 18.00
N ASN A 207 -0.86 -10.19 18.52
CA ASN A 207 -1.62 -9.16 19.21
C ASN A 207 -1.46 -7.84 18.46
N PRO A 208 -2.53 -7.26 17.89
CA PRO A 208 -2.45 -6.01 17.15
C PRO A 208 -2.11 -4.80 18.01
N ILE A 209 -2.18 -4.92 19.36
CA ILE A 209 -1.81 -3.84 20.28
C ILE A 209 -0.45 -4.15 20.91
N PRO A 210 0.65 -3.57 20.39
CA PRO A 210 1.98 -3.75 20.97
C PRO A 210 2.08 -3.22 22.38
N LYS A 211 2.92 -3.87 23.19
CA LYS A 211 3.13 -3.49 24.60
C LYS A 211 3.75 -2.10 24.80
N GLU A 212 4.36 -1.57 23.77
CA GLU A 212 4.97 -0.24 23.70
C GLU A 212 3.94 0.90 23.64
N LEU A 213 2.68 0.58 23.40
CA LEU A 213 1.58 1.54 23.39
C LEU A 213 0.93 1.63 24.78
N ASP A 214 0.76 2.86 25.24
CA ASP A 214 -0.04 3.15 26.44
C ASP A 214 -1.55 3.19 26.12
N SER A 215 -2.37 3.40 27.13
CA SER A 215 -3.84 3.44 27.00
C SER A 215 -4.35 4.60 26.13
N THR A 216 -3.54 5.62 25.89
CA THR A 216 -3.89 6.75 25.05
C THR A 216 -3.60 6.46 23.59
N SER A 217 -2.39 5.99 23.29
CA SER A 217 -1.95 5.72 21.93
C SER A 217 -2.52 4.41 21.36
N SER A 218 -2.81 3.42 22.20
CA SER A 218 -3.46 2.16 21.75
C SER A 218 -4.84 2.35 21.12
N LYS A 219 -5.53 3.46 21.44
CA LYS A 219 -6.84 3.79 20.83
C LYS A 219 -6.78 4.07 19.33
N PHE A 220 -5.61 4.38 18.81
CA PHE A 220 -5.39 4.60 17.39
C PHE A 220 -5.17 3.30 16.62
N VAL A 221 -5.00 2.16 17.30
CA VAL A 221 -4.92 0.85 16.63
C VAL A 221 -6.33 0.38 16.32
N LEU A 222 -6.70 0.40 15.03
CA LEU A 222 -8.02 -0.01 14.56
C LEU A 222 -8.19 -1.54 14.58
N GLY A 223 -7.09 -2.29 14.52
CA GLY A 223 -7.07 -3.75 14.54
C GLY A 223 -5.89 -4.33 13.78
N GLY A 224 -6.02 -5.59 13.39
CA GLY A 224 -5.06 -6.30 12.56
C GLY A 224 -5.65 -6.75 11.23
N GLN A 225 -4.78 -7.01 10.25
CA GLN A 225 -5.15 -7.57 8.96
C GLN A 225 -4.24 -8.74 8.60
N GLY A 226 -4.81 -9.81 8.06
CA GLY A 226 -4.08 -10.86 7.37
C GLY A 226 -3.97 -10.53 5.88
N ASN A 227 -2.78 -10.64 5.32
CA ASN A 227 -2.49 -10.39 3.92
C ASN A 227 -2.41 -11.71 3.16
N LEU A 228 -3.05 -11.78 2.01
CA LEU A 228 -2.94 -12.90 1.07
C LEU A 228 -2.59 -12.35 -0.31
N TRP A 229 -1.29 -12.20 -0.58
CA TRP A 229 -0.79 -11.86 -1.90
C TRP A 229 -0.90 -13.07 -2.83
N THR A 230 -1.24 -12.82 -4.10
CA THR A 230 -1.75 -13.87 -4.97
C THR A 230 -0.76 -14.41 -6.00
N GLU A 231 0.52 -14.05 -5.92
CA GLU A 231 1.56 -14.49 -6.85
C GLU A 231 1.65 -16.02 -6.96
N TYR A 232 1.40 -16.71 -5.85
CA TYR A 232 1.40 -18.19 -5.78
C TYR A 232 0.01 -18.78 -5.50
N VAL A 233 -1.05 -17.97 -5.59
CA VAL A 233 -2.44 -18.41 -5.37
C VAL A 233 -3.11 -18.59 -6.72
N GLN A 234 -3.06 -19.81 -7.26
CA GLN A 234 -3.55 -20.12 -8.60
C GLN A 234 -5.05 -20.48 -8.66
N THR A 235 -5.62 -20.90 -7.54
CA THR A 235 -7.03 -21.35 -7.49
C THR A 235 -7.72 -20.87 -6.21
N PRO A 236 -9.07 -20.79 -6.21
CA PRO A 236 -9.84 -20.49 -5.01
C PRO A 236 -9.58 -21.45 -3.85
N GLU A 237 -9.32 -22.73 -4.13
CA GLU A 237 -9.03 -23.76 -3.11
C GLU A 237 -7.72 -23.47 -2.40
N ILE A 238 -6.68 -23.00 -3.13
CA ILE A 238 -5.41 -22.56 -2.53
C ILE A 238 -5.66 -21.33 -1.65
N ALA A 239 -6.46 -20.36 -2.10
CA ALA A 239 -6.81 -19.20 -1.29
C ALA A 239 -7.51 -19.61 0.01
N GLN A 240 -8.50 -20.52 -0.07
CA GLN A 240 -9.19 -21.05 1.10
C GLN A 240 -8.24 -21.78 2.05
N TYR A 241 -7.38 -22.65 1.53
CA TYR A 241 -6.37 -23.34 2.33
C TYR A 241 -5.44 -22.37 3.09
N ARG A 242 -5.10 -21.24 2.47
CA ARG A 242 -4.20 -20.26 3.08
C ARG A 242 -4.87 -19.42 4.17
N VAL A 243 -6.18 -19.20 4.06
CA VAL A 243 -6.92 -18.29 4.96
C VAL A 243 -7.64 -19.05 6.07
N LEU A 244 -8.04 -20.31 5.85
CA LEU A 244 -8.81 -21.16 6.79
C LEU A 244 -7.92 -22.09 7.59
#